data_be4747d6dd84217dcfea80a6146fb059
#
_entry.id   be4747d6dd84217dcfea80a6146fb059
#
_cell.length_a   1.000
_cell.length_b   1.000
_cell.length_c   1.000
_cell.angle_alpha   90.00
_cell.angle_beta   90.00
_cell.angle_gamma   90.00
#
_symmetry.space_group_name_H-M   'P 1'
#
loop_
_entity.id
_entity.type
_entity.pdbx_description
1 polymer ?
#
loop_
_entity_poly.entity_id
_entity_poly.type
_entity_poly.pdbx_seq_one_letter_code
_entity_poly.pdbx_strand_id
1 'polypeptide(L)'
;MKTHAIRNTALLAAFLLAPLAAEAAQIQAGVAKVEITDRDAGPVNDPSYVKALVLKDGSSVVVIVTVDAVAIGEIGRIGNGYLASVRAQLQKELGILPANVLVNASHCHSVVRADTDALTVQAVQAAWHAMVPVKIGAGTGHETRISENRRLKMKDGSEVDMRRAYSMPRDEDVAGVGPIDPQIGLLRLDRQDGKPLAVLYNFACHPIMNPPSTGNSADFPGFASKVIEEALGGGVIALFVQGCGGDINPVRYKDVQHPSRAEPLGHMLGLSVMRALKKIESKSGGDLSIINEVIALPRGADLERRIAAIQAEQAKLLQSLQPTDINFKTFLPLFVQHKMSPDFPSFYSQGYLHDKSLGQEDLTKLDAANRKNLDAYLENIQVMERLTRLNVNLALLKQHLAQNQAAGKPALEVEIAGVRIGDFFMVTFPGELTVEIGLNLKRRAPAPLTFVAGYCNGYIYYLPTEQQRGNTGYAQEDCDCLVAPEWQKLFETKALEMLKKL
;
A
#
# COMPACT_ATOMS: atom_id res chain seq x y z
N MET A 1 -78.31 22.89 -68.40
CA MET A 1 -77.60 21.72 -67.85
C MET A 1 -76.40 22.22 -67.15
N LYS A 2 -76.34 22.18 -65.79
CA LYS A 2 -75.24 22.65 -64.94
C LYS A 2 -74.60 21.45 -64.30
N THR A 3 -73.36 21.20 -64.63
CA THR A 3 -72.54 20.16 -64.02
C THR A 3 -71.76 20.70 -62.81
N HIS A 4 -72.06 20.15 -61.65
CA HIS A 4 -71.32 20.45 -60.42
C HIS A 4 -70.07 19.56 -60.34
N ALA A 5 -68.88 20.18 -60.20
CA ALA A 5 -67.64 19.52 -59.90
C ALA A 5 -67.45 19.47 -58.37
N ILE A 6 -67.30 18.26 -57.81
CA ILE A 6 -66.99 18.03 -56.39
C ILE A 6 -65.46 18.02 -56.24
N ARG A 7 -64.94 18.98 -55.46
CA ARG A 7 -63.49 18.98 -55.04
C ARG A 7 -63.33 18.17 -53.80
N ASN A 8 -62.62 17.04 -53.88
CA ASN A 8 -62.14 16.27 -52.75
C ASN A 8 -60.87 16.90 -52.20
N THR A 9 -60.89 17.41 -50.95
CA THR A 9 -59.73 17.89 -50.20
C THR A 9 -59.26 16.75 -49.33
N ALA A 10 -58.10 16.13 -49.68
CA ALA A 10 -57.46 15.16 -48.85
C ALA A 10 -56.58 15.89 -47.80
N LEU A 11 -56.92 15.79 -46.51
CA LEU A 11 -56.11 16.25 -45.42
C LEU A 11 -55.00 15.23 -45.18
N LEU A 12 -53.74 15.57 -45.48
CA LEU A 12 -52.53 14.79 -45.11
C LEU A 12 -52.21 15.14 -43.66
N ALA A 13 -52.46 14.22 -42.71
CA ALA A 13 -51.97 14.32 -41.33
C ALA A 13 -50.51 13.86 -41.29
N ALA A 14 -49.54 14.78 -41.20
CA ALA A 14 -48.16 14.52 -40.97
C ALA A 14 -47.97 14.18 -39.48
N PHE A 15 -47.80 12.91 -39.14
CA PHE A 15 -47.32 12.46 -37.84
C PHE A 15 -45.86 12.85 -37.74
N LEU A 16 -45.51 13.88 -36.96
CA LEU A 16 -44.17 14.19 -36.49
C LEU A 16 -43.76 13.11 -35.48
N LEU A 17 -43.06 12.08 -35.94
CA LEU A 17 -42.25 11.19 -35.09
C LEU A 17 -41.07 12.03 -34.54
N ALA A 18 -41.26 12.63 -33.35
CA ALA A 18 -40.11 13.11 -32.56
C ALA A 18 -39.25 11.91 -32.23
N PRO A 19 -37.93 11.94 -32.50
CA PRO A 19 -37.06 10.88 -32.01
C PRO A 19 -37.11 10.93 -30.47
N LEU A 20 -37.59 9.87 -29.84
CA LEU A 20 -37.32 9.60 -28.43
C LEU A 20 -35.80 9.52 -28.32
N ALA A 21 -35.15 10.62 -27.93
CA ALA A 21 -33.80 10.57 -27.43
C ALA A 21 -33.87 9.61 -26.25
N ALA A 22 -33.29 8.41 -26.40
CA ALA A 22 -33.06 7.53 -25.28
C ALA A 22 -32.19 8.35 -24.29
N GLU A 23 -32.78 8.79 -23.19
CA GLU A 23 -32.04 9.37 -22.10
C GLU A 23 -30.95 8.34 -21.76
N ALA A 24 -29.67 8.69 -21.96
CA ALA A 24 -28.58 7.85 -21.55
C ALA A 24 -28.81 7.50 -20.08
N ALA A 25 -28.79 6.21 -19.76
CA ALA A 25 -29.10 5.74 -18.43
C ALA A 25 -28.20 6.49 -17.41
N GLN A 26 -28.85 7.15 -16.46
CA GLN A 26 -28.15 8.02 -15.52
C GLN A 26 -27.53 7.19 -14.44
N ILE A 27 -26.20 7.29 -14.28
CA ILE A 27 -25.51 6.58 -13.22
C ILE A 27 -26.06 7.00 -11.86
N GLN A 28 -26.42 6.02 -11.07
CA GLN A 28 -26.82 6.17 -9.68
C GLN A 28 -25.68 5.72 -8.77
N ALA A 29 -25.50 6.38 -7.64
CA ALA A 29 -24.55 5.98 -6.61
C ALA A 29 -25.15 6.12 -5.22
N GLY A 30 -24.78 5.19 -4.35
CA GLY A 30 -25.07 5.25 -2.92
C GLY A 30 -23.82 4.93 -2.11
N VAL A 31 -23.73 5.54 -0.93
CA VAL A 31 -22.60 5.33 -0.01
C VAL A 31 -23.10 5.12 1.40
N ALA A 32 -22.38 4.28 2.15
CA ALA A 32 -22.57 4.09 3.59
C ALA A 32 -21.28 3.70 4.27
N LYS A 33 -21.22 3.91 5.59
CA LYS A 33 -20.11 3.43 6.43
C LYS A 33 -20.64 2.80 7.70
N VAL A 34 -19.97 1.74 8.15
CA VAL A 34 -20.29 1.01 9.39
C VAL A 34 -19.01 0.85 10.19
N GLU A 35 -19.07 1.12 11.49
CA GLU A 35 -17.91 0.96 12.39
C GLU A 35 -17.62 -0.53 12.62
N ILE A 36 -16.33 -0.88 12.50
CA ILE A 36 -15.83 -2.25 12.68
C ILE A 36 -14.75 -2.36 13.78
N THR A 37 -14.55 -1.32 14.57
CA THR A 37 -13.54 -1.30 15.64
C THR A 37 -13.83 -2.37 16.68
N ASP A 38 -12.87 -3.24 16.98
CA ASP A 38 -12.92 -4.12 18.14
C ASP A 38 -12.48 -3.33 19.39
N ARG A 39 -13.46 -2.87 20.18
CA ARG A 39 -13.20 -2.05 21.36
C ARG A 39 -12.68 -2.85 22.55
N ASP A 40 -12.82 -4.19 22.50
CA ASP A 40 -12.31 -5.10 23.52
C ASP A 40 -10.83 -5.47 23.30
N ALA A 41 -10.31 -5.20 22.10
CA ALA A 41 -8.91 -5.50 21.74
C ALA A 41 -7.90 -4.48 22.30
N GLY A 42 -8.34 -3.38 22.91
CA GLY A 42 -7.47 -2.36 23.51
C GLY A 42 -7.96 -0.92 23.31
N PRO A 43 -7.15 0.07 23.67
CA PRO A 43 -7.48 1.49 23.49
C PRO A 43 -7.81 1.80 22.02
N VAL A 44 -8.75 2.73 21.81
CA VAL A 44 -9.13 3.20 20.48
C VAL A 44 -8.71 4.66 20.34
N ASN A 45 -7.80 4.92 19.41
CA ASN A 45 -7.34 6.29 19.10
C ASN A 45 -8.31 6.98 18.13
N ASP A 46 -8.74 6.24 17.12
CA ASP A 46 -9.80 6.62 16.19
C ASP A 46 -10.50 5.35 15.67
N PRO A 47 -11.79 5.44 15.31
CA PRO A 47 -12.55 4.29 14.89
C PRO A 47 -12.18 3.81 13.48
N SER A 48 -12.25 2.49 13.27
CA SER A 48 -12.10 1.82 11.98
C SER A 48 -13.46 1.53 11.35
N TYR A 49 -13.55 1.65 10.03
CA TYR A 49 -14.80 1.50 9.29
C TYR A 49 -14.70 0.53 8.12
N VAL A 50 -15.81 -0.08 7.79
CA VAL A 50 -16.11 -0.49 6.41
C VAL A 50 -16.87 0.66 5.76
N LYS A 51 -16.46 1.04 4.55
CA LYS A 51 -17.15 2.05 3.74
C LYS A 51 -17.49 1.43 2.38
N ALA A 52 -18.74 1.55 1.98
CA ALA A 52 -19.25 0.97 0.74
C ALA A 52 -19.68 2.07 -0.23
N LEU A 53 -19.27 1.95 -1.48
CA LEU A 53 -19.74 2.71 -2.62
C LEU A 53 -20.40 1.74 -3.60
N VAL A 54 -21.67 1.94 -3.89
CA VAL A 54 -22.42 1.19 -4.90
C VAL A 54 -22.72 2.12 -6.06
N LEU A 55 -22.37 1.69 -7.27
CA LEU A 55 -22.66 2.40 -8.52
C LEU A 55 -23.52 1.51 -9.41
N LYS A 56 -24.48 2.10 -10.10
CA LYS A 56 -25.38 1.38 -11.01
C LYS A 56 -25.69 2.23 -12.24
N ASP A 57 -25.58 1.59 -13.40
CA ASP A 57 -26.00 2.15 -14.70
C ASP A 57 -26.77 1.06 -15.45
N GLY A 58 -28.09 1.21 -15.54
CA GLY A 58 -28.96 0.18 -16.11
C GLY A 58 -28.77 -1.17 -15.45
N SER A 59 -28.21 -2.14 -16.16
CA SER A 59 -27.89 -3.48 -15.66
C SER A 59 -26.49 -3.61 -15.03
N SER A 60 -25.60 -2.65 -15.29
CA SER A 60 -24.24 -2.67 -14.76
C SER A 60 -24.23 -2.22 -13.31
N VAL A 61 -23.60 -3.00 -12.43
CA VAL A 61 -23.40 -2.69 -11.01
C VAL A 61 -21.94 -2.85 -10.67
N VAL A 62 -21.37 -1.88 -9.96
CA VAL A 62 -20.03 -1.92 -9.40
C VAL A 62 -20.12 -1.60 -7.91
N VAL A 63 -19.55 -2.46 -7.07
CA VAL A 63 -19.47 -2.25 -5.63
C VAL A 63 -17.99 -2.13 -5.25
N ILE A 64 -17.63 -1.01 -4.64
CA ILE A 64 -16.29 -0.79 -4.08
C ILE A 64 -16.43 -0.66 -2.58
N VAL A 65 -15.79 -1.55 -1.85
CA VAL A 65 -15.72 -1.55 -0.39
C VAL A 65 -14.29 -1.22 0.03
N THR A 66 -14.12 -0.29 0.95
CA THR A 66 -12.85 -0.06 1.64
C THR A 66 -12.99 -0.48 3.09
N VAL A 67 -12.00 -1.24 3.60
CA VAL A 67 -12.00 -1.80 4.95
C VAL A 67 -10.76 -1.31 5.69
N ASP A 68 -10.96 -0.70 6.85
CA ASP A 68 -9.86 -0.29 7.72
C ASP A 68 -9.29 -1.51 8.46
N ALA A 69 -8.55 -2.33 7.73
CA ALA A 69 -7.92 -3.56 8.20
C ALA A 69 -6.60 -3.79 7.46
N VAL A 70 -5.75 -4.67 8.00
CA VAL A 70 -4.42 -4.95 7.45
C VAL A 70 -4.49 -5.70 6.12
N ALA A 71 -5.42 -6.63 5.94
CA ALA A 71 -5.56 -7.41 4.71
C ALA A 71 -6.94 -8.08 4.61
N ILE A 72 -7.24 -8.60 3.43
CA ILE A 72 -8.43 -9.42 3.17
C ILE A 72 -7.99 -10.90 3.12
N GLY A 73 -7.83 -11.48 4.30
CA GLY A 73 -7.32 -12.84 4.48
C GLY A 73 -5.83 -12.92 4.84
N GLU A 74 -5.34 -14.13 5.10
CA GLU A 74 -3.97 -14.54 5.42
C GLU A 74 -3.38 -13.93 6.70
N ILE A 75 -3.53 -12.63 6.91
CA ILE A 75 -3.00 -11.92 8.09
C ILE A 75 -4.08 -11.05 8.74
N GLY A 76 -3.90 -10.76 10.03
CA GLY A 76 -4.85 -9.95 10.80
C GLY A 76 -6.10 -10.72 11.23
N ARG A 77 -7.20 -10.01 11.46
CA ARG A 77 -8.45 -10.58 11.97
C ARG A 77 -9.42 -11.05 10.89
N ILE A 78 -9.27 -10.54 9.66
CA ILE A 78 -10.11 -10.93 8.54
C ILE A 78 -9.60 -12.25 7.98
N GLY A 79 -10.41 -13.32 8.12
CA GLY A 79 -10.06 -14.65 7.64
C GLY A 79 -10.31 -14.84 6.12
N ASN A 80 -9.76 -15.93 5.57
CA ASN A 80 -9.85 -16.27 4.13
C ASN A 80 -11.30 -16.50 3.64
N GLY A 81 -12.24 -16.78 4.53
CA GLY A 81 -13.66 -16.94 4.19
C GLY A 81 -14.45 -15.64 3.99
N TYR A 82 -13.89 -14.51 4.39
CA TYR A 82 -14.58 -13.21 4.41
C TYR A 82 -15.15 -12.80 3.05
N LEU A 83 -14.33 -12.77 2.01
CA LEU A 83 -14.74 -12.31 0.67
C LEU A 83 -15.83 -13.20 0.08
N ALA A 84 -15.69 -14.52 0.24
CA ALA A 84 -16.70 -15.48 -0.21
C ALA A 84 -18.04 -15.31 0.54
N SER A 85 -18.01 -15.09 1.86
CA SER A 85 -19.18 -14.82 2.71
C SER A 85 -19.90 -13.55 2.26
N VAL A 86 -19.18 -12.44 2.12
CA VAL A 86 -19.73 -11.14 1.68
C VAL A 86 -20.38 -11.26 0.30
N ARG A 87 -19.69 -11.83 -0.67
CA ARG A 87 -20.17 -11.97 -2.05
C ARG A 87 -21.40 -12.85 -2.15
N ALA A 88 -21.43 -13.98 -1.43
CA ALA A 88 -22.56 -14.90 -1.42
C ALA A 88 -23.83 -14.24 -0.82
N GLN A 89 -23.67 -13.48 0.26
CA GLN A 89 -24.80 -12.77 0.87
C GLN A 89 -25.31 -11.64 -0.03
N LEU A 90 -24.44 -10.84 -0.63
CA LEU A 90 -24.84 -9.76 -1.55
C LEU A 90 -25.51 -10.30 -2.82
N GLN A 91 -25.04 -11.43 -3.33
CA GLN A 91 -25.71 -12.10 -4.46
C GLN A 91 -27.11 -12.60 -4.10
N LYS A 92 -27.26 -13.22 -2.92
CA LYS A 92 -28.54 -13.74 -2.43
C LYS A 92 -29.55 -12.63 -2.17
N GLU A 93 -29.13 -11.54 -1.56
CA GLU A 93 -30.03 -10.50 -1.04
C GLU A 93 -30.30 -9.35 -2.01
N LEU A 94 -29.31 -8.99 -2.82
CA LEU A 94 -29.38 -7.85 -3.74
C LEU A 94 -29.22 -8.24 -5.23
N GLY A 95 -28.93 -9.52 -5.53
CA GLY A 95 -28.67 -9.98 -6.89
C GLY A 95 -27.34 -9.46 -7.48
N ILE A 96 -26.42 -8.96 -6.65
CA ILE A 96 -25.13 -8.44 -7.09
C ILE A 96 -24.19 -9.60 -7.41
N LEU A 97 -23.67 -9.63 -8.63
CA LEU A 97 -22.73 -10.68 -9.04
C LEU A 97 -21.43 -10.60 -8.23
N PRO A 98 -20.88 -11.74 -7.75
CA PRO A 98 -19.63 -11.79 -7.00
C PRO A 98 -18.47 -11.05 -7.68
N ALA A 99 -18.35 -11.16 -9.01
CA ALA A 99 -17.32 -10.49 -9.81
C ALA A 99 -17.42 -8.95 -9.80
N ASN A 100 -18.57 -8.39 -9.39
CA ASN A 100 -18.82 -6.95 -9.36
C ASN A 100 -18.53 -6.33 -7.99
N VAL A 101 -18.06 -7.13 -7.03
CA VAL A 101 -17.75 -6.69 -5.66
C VAL A 101 -16.23 -6.65 -5.48
N LEU A 102 -15.70 -5.44 -5.30
CA LEU A 102 -14.29 -5.18 -4.99
C LEU A 102 -14.16 -4.77 -3.53
N VAL A 103 -13.24 -5.40 -2.82
CA VAL A 103 -12.91 -5.07 -1.43
C VAL A 103 -11.43 -4.73 -1.34
N ASN A 104 -11.12 -3.52 -0.91
CA ASN A 104 -9.75 -3.04 -0.69
C ASN A 104 -9.51 -2.86 0.81
N ALA A 105 -8.44 -3.44 1.34
CA ALA A 105 -7.95 -3.14 2.68
C ALA A 105 -7.11 -1.86 2.65
N SER A 106 -7.33 -0.95 3.60
CA SER A 106 -6.49 0.24 3.76
C SER A 106 -5.06 -0.12 4.19
N HIS A 107 -4.87 -1.34 4.69
CA HIS A 107 -3.65 -1.88 5.26
C HIS A 107 -3.26 -1.25 6.61
N CYS A 108 -4.17 -0.58 7.29
CA CYS A 108 -3.93 -0.17 8.67
C CYS A 108 -3.92 -1.39 9.61
N HIS A 109 -3.08 -1.32 10.64
CA HIS A 109 -2.89 -2.42 11.58
C HIS A 109 -3.92 -2.39 12.72
N SER A 110 -5.17 -2.03 12.43
CA SER A 110 -6.26 -2.04 13.40
C SER A 110 -6.77 -3.46 13.67
N VAL A 111 -7.22 -3.69 14.91
CA VAL A 111 -7.93 -4.91 15.25
C VAL A 111 -9.42 -4.68 15.04
N VAL A 112 -10.00 -5.41 14.10
CA VAL A 112 -11.40 -5.30 13.72
C VAL A 112 -12.25 -6.40 14.35
N ARG A 113 -13.57 -6.17 14.41
CA ARG A 113 -14.56 -7.12 14.93
C ARG A 113 -14.58 -8.42 14.13
N ALA A 114 -14.93 -9.51 14.80
CA ALA A 114 -15.00 -10.84 14.19
C ALA A 114 -16.13 -10.96 13.14
N ASP A 115 -17.22 -10.17 13.29
CA ASP A 115 -18.37 -10.12 12.39
C ASP A 115 -18.25 -9.07 11.27
N THR A 116 -17.04 -8.69 10.91
CA THR A 116 -16.76 -7.67 9.88
C THR A 116 -17.39 -8.02 8.51
N ASP A 117 -17.56 -9.30 8.18
CA ASP A 117 -18.25 -9.71 6.94
C ASP A 117 -19.73 -9.33 6.96
N ALA A 118 -20.46 -9.59 8.04
CA ALA A 118 -21.85 -9.18 8.20
C ALA A 118 -22.00 -7.64 8.20
N LEU A 119 -21.09 -6.91 8.86
CA LEU A 119 -21.07 -5.45 8.87
C LEU A 119 -20.77 -4.87 7.48
N THR A 120 -19.96 -5.57 6.67
CA THR A 120 -19.70 -5.21 5.28
C THR A 120 -20.96 -5.36 4.42
N VAL A 121 -21.68 -6.46 4.58
CA VAL A 121 -22.98 -6.66 3.91
C VAL A 121 -23.96 -5.54 4.29
N GLN A 122 -24.06 -5.23 5.58
CA GLN A 122 -24.89 -4.13 6.09
C GLN A 122 -24.53 -2.78 5.44
N ALA A 123 -23.23 -2.47 5.32
CA ALA A 123 -22.79 -1.23 4.68
C ALA A 123 -23.18 -1.18 3.20
N VAL A 124 -23.01 -2.29 2.45
CA VAL A 124 -23.40 -2.37 1.04
C VAL A 124 -24.92 -2.26 0.86
N GLN A 125 -25.71 -2.91 1.71
CA GLN A 125 -27.19 -2.80 1.70
C GLN A 125 -27.62 -1.35 1.94
N ALA A 126 -27.05 -0.69 2.96
CA ALA A 126 -27.36 0.71 3.25
C ALA A 126 -27.01 1.62 2.08
N ALA A 127 -25.86 1.41 1.45
CA ALA A 127 -25.46 2.13 0.24
C ALA A 127 -26.40 1.86 -0.94
N TRP A 128 -26.80 0.59 -1.16
CA TRP A 128 -27.73 0.20 -2.22
C TRP A 128 -29.10 0.92 -2.09
N HIS A 129 -29.66 0.97 -0.90
CA HIS A 129 -30.94 1.62 -0.66
C HIS A 129 -30.88 3.16 -0.66
N ALA A 130 -29.68 3.72 -0.51
CA ALA A 130 -29.45 5.17 -0.54
C ALA A 130 -29.02 5.71 -1.91
N MET A 131 -29.10 4.90 -2.98
CA MET A 131 -28.69 5.33 -4.32
C MET A 131 -29.49 6.51 -4.83
N VAL A 132 -28.78 7.49 -5.38
CA VAL A 132 -29.34 8.67 -6.04
C VAL A 132 -28.61 8.93 -7.37
N PRO A 133 -29.23 9.61 -8.34
CA PRO A 133 -28.55 10.03 -9.55
C PRO A 133 -27.36 10.95 -9.24
N VAL A 134 -26.20 10.69 -9.89
CA VAL A 134 -24.97 11.43 -9.64
C VAL A 134 -24.33 12.00 -10.89
N LYS A 135 -23.46 12.99 -10.66
CA LYS A 135 -22.44 13.49 -11.58
C LYS A 135 -21.10 12.93 -11.16
N ILE A 136 -20.24 12.60 -12.12
CA ILE A 136 -18.95 11.98 -11.91
C ILE A 136 -17.84 12.91 -12.38
N GLY A 137 -16.81 13.08 -11.55
CA GLY A 137 -15.57 13.76 -11.89
C GLY A 137 -14.36 12.93 -11.49
N ALA A 138 -13.34 12.89 -12.32
CA ALA A 138 -12.07 12.23 -12.05
C ALA A 138 -10.91 13.20 -12.19
N GLY A 139 -9.82 12.95 -11.46
CA GLY A 139 -8.64 13.80 -11.51
C GLY A 139 -7.52 13.30 -10.63
N THR A 140 -6.49 14.14 -10.46
CA THR A 140 -5.33 13.83 -9.65
C THR A 140 -5.00 14.94 -8.67
N GLY A 141 -4.50 14.54 -7.51
CA GLY A 141 -3.81 15.39 -6.54
C GLY A 141 -2.34 15.02 -6.42
N HIS A 142 -1.65 15.66 -5.51
CA HIS A 142 -0.21 15.44 -5.29
C HIS A 142 0.17 15.67 -3.84
N GLU A 143 0.90 14.71 -3.22
CA GLU A 143 1.41 14.79 -1.85
C GLU A 143 2.80 14.14 -1.76
N THR A 144 3.83 14.91 -1.42
CA THR A 144 5.23 14.45 -1.37
C THR A 144 5.82 14.41 0.03
N ARG A 145 5.08 14.89 1.04
CA ARG A 145 5.63 15.18 2.38
C ARG A 145 5.38 14.07 3.38
N ILE A 146 4.54 13.08 3.05
CA ILE A 146 4.07 12.08 4.02
C ILE A 146 4.61 10.68 3.77
N SER A 147 5.26 10.44 2.64
CA SER A 147 5.74 9.11 2.24
C SER A 147 7.23 9.13 1.88
N GLU A 148 7.91 8.03 2.17
CA GLU A 148 9.30 7.75 1.79
C GLU A 148 9.44 6.30 1.35
N ASN A 149 10.33 6.04 0.39
CA ASN A 149 10.65 4.66 0.02
C ASN A 149 11.63 4.06 1.03
N ARG A 150 11.31 2.87 1.54
CA ARG A 150 12.14 2.18 2.54
C ARG A 150 13.26 1.33 1.96
N ARG A 151 13.36 1.21 0.63
CA ARG A 151 14.45 0.50 -0.05
C ARG A 151 15.63 1.44 -0.26
N LEU A 152 16.76 1.08 0.33
CA LEU A 152 18.03 1.78 0.15
C LEU A 152 18.79 1.13 -1.00
N LYS A 153 19.27 1.94 -1.92
CA LYS A 153 20.18 1.52 -3.00
C LYS A 153 21.60 1.59 -2.49
N MET A 154 22.32 0.48 -2.54
CA MET A 154 23.68 0.37 -2.05
C MET A 154 24.69 0.69 -3.16
N LYS A 155 25.91 1.10 -2.78
CA LYS A 155 27.01 1.39 -3.73
C LYS A 155 27.47 0.16 -4.52
N ASP A 156 27.25 -1.04 -3.99
CA ASP A 156 27.53 -2.32 -4.66
C ASP A 156 26.44 -2.76 -5.64
N GLY A 157 25.38 -1.95 -5.79
CA GLY A 157 24.23 -2.21 -6.65
C GLY A 157 23.14 -3.10 -6.03
N SER A 158 23.34 -3.58 -4.80
CA SER A 158 22.29 -4.29 -4.06
C SER A 158 21.27 -3.31 -3.46
N GLU A 159 20.14 -3.83 -2.98
CA GLU A 159 19.13 -3.07 -2.27
C GLU A 159 18.84 -3.72 -0.92
N VAL A 160 18.67 -2.90 0.11
CA VAL A 160 18.28 -3.35 1.46
C VAL A 160 17.11 -2.51 1.95
N ASP A 161 16.28 -3.07 2.82
CA ASP A 161 15.20 -2.29 3.42
C ASP A 161 15.64 -1.63 4.72
N MET A 162 15.07 -0.44 5.01
CA MET A 162 15.24 0.25 6.29
C MET A 162 14.04 0.04 7.22
N ARG A 163 13.36 -1.09 7.08
CA ARG A 163 12.16 -1.40 7.86
C ARG A 163 12.43 -1.52 9.36
N ARG A 164 13.66 -1.96 9.72
CA ARG A 164 14.08 -2.12 11.11
C ARG A 164 15.35 -1.32 11.37
N ALA A 165 15.30 -0.39 12.32
CA ALA A 165 16.41 0.50 12.63
C ALA A 165 17.71 -0.26 13.01
N TYR A 166 17.59 -1.37 13.74
CA TYR A 166 18.74 -2.17 14.17
C TYR A 166 19.43 -3.00 13.06
N SER A 167 18.86 -3.02 11.87
CA SER A 167 19.44 -3.71 10.71
C SER A 167 19.79 -2.76 9.57
N MET A 168 19.92 -1.46 9.86
CA MET A 168 20.35 -0.46 8.88
C MET A 168 21.78 -0.71 8.40
N PRO A 169 22.07 -0.54 7.11
CA PRO A 169 23.44 -0.53 6.60
C PRO A 169 24.21 0.69 7.08
N ARG A 170 25.52 0.71 6.86
CA ARG A 170 26.35 1.89 7.11
C ARG A 170 25.97 3.02 6.16
N ASP A 171 25.96 4.26 6.66
CA ASP A 171 25.61 5.44 5.85
C ASP A 171 26.57 5.58 4.64
N GLU A 172 27.84 5.27 4.82
CA GLU A 172 28.84 5.32 3.77
C GLU A 172 28.62 4.32 2.62
N ASP A 173 27.82 3.26 2.83
CA ASP A 173 27.53 2.24 1.81
C ASP A 173 26.26 2.57 1.02
N VAL A 174 25.47 3.55 1.48
CA VAL A 174 24.21 3.96 0.82
C VAL A 174 24.51 4.89 -0.36
N ALA A 175 23.95 4.57 -1.53
CA ALA A 175 24.02 5.39 -2.75
C ALA A 175 22.76 6.23 -2.96
N GLY A 176 21.59 5.80 -2.44
CA GLY A 176 20.32 6.51 -2.62
C GLY A 176 19.14 5.72 -2.11
N VAL A 177 17.94 6.18 -2.46
CA VAL A 177 16.67 5.55 -2.09
C VAL A 177 15.83 5.23 -3.33
N GLY A 178 14.84 4.36 -3.19
CA GLY A 178 13.85 4.09 -4.22
C GLY A 178 12.91 5.28 -4.50
N PRO A 179 12.12 5.22 -5.57
CA PRO A 179 11.13 6.25 -5.89
C PRO A 179 9.91 6.19 -4.94
N ILE A 180 9.14 7.28 -4.91
CA ILE A 180 7.79 7.30 -4.35
C ILE A 180 6.77 7.59 -5.45
N ASP A 181 5.50 7.29 -5.20
CA ASP A 181 4.38 7.72 -6.04
C ASP A 181 3.58 8.81 -5.29
N PRO A 182 3.84 10.09 -5.55
CA PRO A 182 3.17 11.18 -4.85
C PRO A 182 1.78 11.50 -5.40
N GLN A 183 1.34 10.81 -6.45
CA GLN A 183 0.06 11.06 -7.08
C GLN A 183 -1.09 10.55 -6.22
N ILE A 184 -2.09 11.39 -6.01
CA ILE A 184 -3.38 11.01 -5.43
C ILE A 184 -4.36 10.82 -6.58
N GLY A 185 -4.91 9.61 -6.74
CA GLY A 185 -6.01 9.35 -7.67
C GLY A 185 -7.34 9.77 -7.06
N LEU A 186 -8.22 10.44 -7.80
CA LEU A 186 -9.46 11.00 -7.28
C LEU A 186 -10.65 10.68 -8.16
N LEU A 187 -11.70 10.16 -7.50
CA LEU A 187 -13.06 10.06 -8.05
C LEU A 187 -13.99 10.90 -7.17
N ARG A 188 -14.65 11.88 -7.74
CA ARG A 188 -15.64 12.75 -7.11
C ARG A 188 -17.03 12.40 -7.60
N LEU A 189 -17.96 12.19 -6.68
CA LEU A 189 -19.35 11.94 -6.96
C LEU A 189 -20.19 13.04 -6.32
N ASP A 190 -20.94 13.77 -7.14
CA ASP A 190 -21.85 14.82 -6.69
C ASP A 190 -23.29 14.42 -7.00
N ARG A 191 -24.23 14.79 -6.13
CA ARG A 191 -25.67 14.72 -6.41
C ARG A 191 -26.03 15.65 -7.54
N GLN A 192 -27.20 15.48 -8.12
CA GLN A 192 -27.65 16.36 -9.23
C GLN A 192 -27.76 17.84 -8.83
N ASP A 193 -28.06 18.13 -7.55
CA ASP A 193 -28.09 19.49 -6.99
C ASP A 193 -26.68 20.10 -6.77
N GLY A 194 -25.61 19.36 -7.11
CA GLY A 194 -24.22 19.79 -6.98
C GLY A 194 -23.60 19.56 -5.60
N LYS A 195 -24.36 19.02 -4.64
CA LYS A 195 -23.80 18.66 -3.33
C LYS A 195 -22.94 17.39 -3.43
N PRO A 196 -21.76 17.35 -2.82
CA PRO A 196 -20.95 16.16 -2.79
C PRO A 196 -21.67 14.97 -2.12
N LEU A 197 -21.51 13.77 -2.69
CA LEU A 197 -21.99 12.51 -2.14
C LEU A 197 -20.84 11.69 -1.59
N ALA A 198 -19.78 11.50 -2.39
CA ALA A 198 -18.62 10.70 -2.03
C ALA A 198 -17.36 11.18 -2.71
N VAL A 199 -16.23 10.88 -2.07
CA VAL A 199 -14.88 11.00 -2.63
C VAL A 199 -14.16 9.69 -2.45
N LEU A 200 -13.72 9.05 -3.54
CA LEU A 200 -12.76 7.96 -3.47
C LEU A 200 -11.37 8.52 -3.80
N TYR A 201 -10.38 8.20 -2.96
CA TYR A 201 -9.00 8.64 -3.17
C TYR A 201 -8.01 7.48 -3.02
N ASN A 202 -7.13 7.34 -4.02
CA ASN A 202 -6.08 6.31 -4.07
C ASN A 202 -4.72 6.95 -3.78
N PHE A 203 -3.96 6.37 -2.87
CA PHE A 203 -2.62 6.83 -2.53
C PHE A 203 -1.74 5.65 -2.08
N ALA A 204 -0.45 5.70 -2.33
CA ALA A 204 0.51 4.64 -2.05
C ALA A 204 1.37 4.96 -0.82
N CYS A 205 1.03 4.40 0.34
CA CYS A 205 1.84 4.48 1.56
C CYS A 205 1.32 3.52 2.63
N HIS A 206 2.20 2.82 3.35
CA HIS A 206 1.84 1.96 4.49
C HIS A 206 1.23 2.77 5.65
N PRO A 207 0.03 2.44 6.13
CA PRO A 207 -0.54 3.07 7.33
C PRO A 207 -0.11 2.30 8.59
N ILE A 208 1.12 2.54 9.04
CA ILE A 208 1.79 1.82 10.14
C ILE A 208 2.29 2.74 11.26
N MET A 209 1.76 3.98 11.33
CA MET A 209 2.15 4.93 12.37
C MET A 209 1.44 4.71 13.69
N ASN A 210 0.36 3.93 13.69
CA ASN A 210 -0.42 3.64 14.87
C ASN A 210 -0.71 2.13 14.99
N PRO A 211 0.33 1.29 15.23
CA PRO A 211 0.16 -0.16 15.32
C PRO A 211 -0.70 -0.55 16.56
N PRO A 212 -1.28 -1.76 16.60
CA PRO A 212 -2.16 -2.23 17.68
C PRO A 212 -1.57 -2.13 19.09
N SER A 213 -0.23 -2.22 19.21
CA SER A 213 0.47 -2.03 20.49
C SER A 213 0.30 -0.64 21.11
N THR A 214 -0.09 0.36 20.32
CA THR A 214 -0.36 1.74 20.75
C THR A 214 -1.85 2.12 20.66
N GLY A 215 -2.72 1.16 20.43
CA GLY A 215 -4.17 1.30 20.31
C GLY A 215 -4.68 1.13 18.88
N ASN A 216 -5.97 0.83 18.75
CA ASN A 216 -6.64 0.69 17.47
C ASN A 216 -6.81 2.04 16.77
N SER A 217 -6.57 2.07 15.47
CA SER A 217 -6.70 3.27 14.64
C SER A 217 -6.83 2.89 13.17
N ALA A 218 -7.62 3.65 12.41
CA ALA A 218 -7.60 3.61 10.94
C ALA A 218 -6.37 4.31 10.35
N ASP A 219 -5.43 4.75 11.21
CA ASP A 219 -4.16 5.40 10.86
C ASP A 219 -4.37 6.67 10.01
N PHE A 220 -3.32 7.14 9.30
CA PHE A 220 -3.44 8.36 8.49
C PHE A 220 -4.58 8.32 7.45
N PRO A 221 -5.00 7.19 6.86
CA PRO A 221 -6.18 7.15 5.98
C PRO A 221 -7.48 7.53 6.69
N GLY A 222 -7.65 7.09 7.95
CA GLY A 222 -8.80 7.47 8.78
C GLY A 222 -8.86 8.97 9.03
N PHE A 223 -7.74 9.56 9.46
CA PHE A 223 -7.64 11.00 9.69
C PHE A 223 -7.79 11.82 8.39
N ALA A 224 -7.25 11.35 7.26
CA ALA A 224 -7.45 12.00 5.96
C ALA A 224 -8.92 11.99 5.53
N SER A 225 -9.59 10.83 5.66
CA SER A 225 -11.03 10.70 5.38
C SER A 225 -11.86 11.64 6.25
N LYS A 226 -11.54 11.75 7.54
CA LYS A 226 -12.21 12.65 8.48
C LYS A 226 -12.11 14.11 8.03
N VAL A 227 -10.91 14.57 7.66
CA VAL A 227 -10.70 15.94 7.13
C VAL A 227 -11.55 16.21 5.90
N ILE A 228 -11.62 15.26 4.96
CA ILE A 228 -12.42 15.40 3.73
C ILE A 228 -13.91 15.45 4.06
N GLU A 229 -14.40 14.53 4.90
CA GLU A 229 -15.81 14.41 5.29
C GLU A 229 -16.28 15.68 6.05
N GLU A 230 -15.49 16.18 6.99
CA GLU A 230 -15.79 17.39 7.76
C GLU A 230 -15.77 18.64 6.88
N ALA A 231 -14.79 18.77 5.99
CA ALA A 231 -14.66 19.94 5.12
C ALA A 231 -15.77 20.04 4.05
N LEU A 232 -16.24 18.88 3.54
CA LEU A 232 -17.34 18.84 2.56
C LEU A 232 -18.71 18.87 3.23
N GLY A 233 -18.85 18.34 4.44
CA GLY A 233 -20.11 18.29 5.18
C GLY A 233 -21.18 17.43 4.52
N GLY A 234 -22.45 17.63 4.91
CA GLY A 234 -23.59 17.00 4.20
C GLY A 234 -23.67 15.47 4.21
N GLY A 235 -22.93 14.79 5.08
CA GLY A 235 -22.91 13.33 5.14
C GLY A 235 -22.07 12.69 4.02
N VAL A 236 -21.13 13.42 3.45
CA VAL A 236 -20.15 12.88 2.49
C VAL A 236 -19.33 11.77 3.12
N ILE A 237 -19.06 10.71 2.34
CA ILE A 237 -18.17 9.62 2.75
C ILE A 237 -16.92 9.64 1.87
N ALA A 238 -15.75 9.64 2.51
CA ALA A 238 -14.45 9.55 1.87
C ALA A 238 -13.90 8.12 1.97
N LEU A 239 -13.63 7.48 0.82
CA LEU A 239 -13.14 6.11 0.72
C LEU A 239 -11.66 6.15 0.34
N PHE A 240 -10.80 5.66 1.22
CA PHE A 240 -9.39 5.46 0.91
C PHE A 240 -9.18 4.12 0.19
N VAL A 241 -8.47 4.15 -0.92
CA VAL A 241 -8.02 2.95 -1.65
C VAL A 241 -6.51 2.88 -1.60
N GLN A 242 -5.98 1.82 -0.99
CA GLN A 242 -4.54 1.63 -0.88
C GLN A 242 -3.92 1.36 -2.25
N GLY A 243 -2.85 2.11 -2.55
CA GLY A 243 -2.10 1.98 -3.80
C GLY A 243 -0.98 0.93 -3.73
N CYS A 244 0.05 1.12 -4.55
CA CYS A 244 1.26 0.28 -4.55
C CYS A 244 2.19 0.74 -3.43
N GLY A 245 1.86 0.40 -2.19
CA GLY A 245 2.57 0.84 -0.99
C GLY A 245 3.59 -0.16 -0.44
N GLY A 246 3.86 -1.29 -1.14
CA GLY A 246 4.65 -2.39 -0.60
C GLY A 246 6.02 -2.02 -0.04
N ASP A 247 6.69 -1.05 -0.63
CA ASP A 247 7.98 -0.53 -0.19
C ASP A 247 7.94 0.94 0.28
N ILE A 248 6.74 1.49 0.49
CA ILE A 248 6.55 2.89 0.87
C ILE A 248 6.11 3.01 2.33
N ASN A 249 6.89 3.69 3.14
CA ASN A 249 6.58 4.01 4.52
C ASN A 249 6.14 5.47 4.69
N PRO A 250 5.45 5.79 5.79
CA PRO A 250 5.34 7.17 6.25
C PRO A 250 6.72 7.76 6.54
N VAL A 251 6.90 9.05 6.25
CA VAL A 251 8.15 9.76 6.55
C VAL A 251 8.49 9.65 8.04
N ARG A 252 9.77 9.57 8.36
CA ARG A 252 10.28 9.47 9.73
C ARG A 252 9.79 8.24 10.50
N TYR A 253 9.35 7.21 9.81
CA TYR A 253 8.91 5.97 10.45
C TYR A 253 9.99 5.36 11.35
N LYS A 254 11.28 5.58 11.03
CA LYS A 254 12.44 5.10 11.80
C LYS A 254 13.06 6.13 12.74
N ASP A 255 12.59 7.36 12.74
CA ASP A 255 13.07 8.41 13.65
C ASP A 255 12.55 8.14 15.06
N VAL A 256 13.42 7.60 15.92
CA VAL A 256 13.07 7.30 17.32
C VAL A 256 13.03 8.54 18.21
N GLN A 257 13.66 9.65 17.79
CA GLN A 257 13.69 10.91 18.54
C GLN A 257 12.47 11.77 18.20
N HIS A 258 12.07 11.78 16.93
CA HIS A 258 10.97 12.59 16.42
C HIS A 258 10.01 11.76 15.54
N PRO A 259 9.39 10.69 16.08
CA PRO A 259 8.53 9.85 15.29
C PRO A 259 7.33 10.66 14.77
N SER A 260 6.99 10.46 13.50
CA SER A 260 5.76 10.98 12.93
C SER A 260 4.54 10.34 13.61
N ARG A 261 3.39 11.02 13.52
CA ARG A 261 2.11 10.52 14.01
C ARG A 261 1.12 10.39 12.86
N ALA A 262 0.18 9.45 12.98
CA ALA A 262 -0.84 9.21 11.97
C ALA A 262 -1.70 10.46 11.68
N GLU A 263 -2.15 11.16 12.72
CA GLU A 263 -3.06 12.30 12.59
C GLU A 263 -2.50 13.47 11.76
N PRO A 264 -1.30 14.03 12.02
CA PRO A 264 -0.73 15.08 11.17
C PRO A 264 -0.52 14.64 9.71
N LEU A 265 -0.11 13.39 9.48
CA LEU A 265 0.07 12.86 8.11
C LEU A 265 -1.27 12.76 7.38
N GLY A 266 -2.31 12.27 8.09
CA GLY A 266 -3.67 12.22 7.56
C GLY A 266 -4.23 13.58 7.24
N HIS A 267 -4.01 14.58 8.10
CA HIS A 267 -4.43 15.97 7.85
C HIS A 267 -3.75 16.52 6.58
N MET A 268 -2.45 16.29 6.39
CA MET A 268 -1.74 16.73 5.18
C MET A 268 -2.30 16.09 3.91
N LEU A 269 -2.56 14.77 3.94
CA LEU A 269 -3.17 14.06 2.82
C LEU A 269 -4.58 14.57 2.53
N GLY A 270 -5.44 14.68 3.55
CA GLY A 270 -6.81 15.19 3.41
C GLY A 270 -6.87 16.59 2.82
N LEU A 271 -6.00 17.51 3.28
CA LEU A 271 -5.90 18.86 2.72
C LEU A 271 -5.41 18.87 1.27
N SER A 272 -4.50 17.95 0.90
CA SER A 272 -4.04 17.82 -0.49
C SER A 272 -5.14 17.27 -1.40
N VAL A 273 -5.96 16.31 -0.91
CA VAL A 273 -7.19 15.86 -1.59
C VAL A 273 -8.15 17.04 -1.78
N MET A 274 -8.46 17.79 -0.71
CA MET A 274 -9.37 18.95 -0.78
C MET A 274 -8.91 20.02 -1.75
N ARG A 275 -7.60 20.26 -1.84
CA ARG A 275 -7.03 21.20 -2.83
C ARG A 275 -7.22 20.73 -4.26
N ALA A 276 -7.05 19.43 -4.50
CA ALA A 276 -7.21 18.83 -5.82
C ALA A 276 -8.69 18.77 -6.26
N LEU A 277 -9.62 18.46 -5.35
CA LEU A 277 -11.05 18.40 -5.61
C LEU A 277 -11.63 19.72 -6.16
N LYS A 278 -11.05 20.86 -5.79
CA LYS A 278 -11.47 22.18 -6.32
C LYS A 278 -11.27 22.33 -7.83
N LYS A 279 -10.43 21.49 -8.43
CA LYS A 279 -10.10 21.51 -9.87
C LYS A 279 -10.85 20.44 -10.65
N ILE A 280 -11.64 19.59 -9.97
CA ILE A 280 -12.36 18.48 -10.59
C ILE A 280 -13.81 18.90 -10.78
N GLU A 281 -14.23 18.97 -12.03
CA GLU A 281 -15.62 19.17 -12.41
C GLU A 281 -16.32 17.83 -12.56
N SER A 282 -17.51 17.68 -11.98
CA SER A 282 -18.36 16.51 -12.15
C SER A 282 -19.37 16.73 -13.27
N LYS A 283 -19.57 15.71 -14.11
CA LYS A 283 -20.46 15.71 -15.27
C LYS A 283 -21.48 14.59 -15.18
N SER A 284 -22.66 14.80 -15.72
CA SER A 284 -23.67 13.74 -15.86
C SER A 284 -23.24 12.75 -16.95
N GLY A 285 -23.60 11.48 -16.78
CA GLY A 285 -23.23 10.40 -17.70
C GLY A 285 -21.80 9.90 -17.49
N GLY A 286 -21.34 9.06 -18.40
CA GLY A 286 -20.06 8.36 -18.36
C GLY A 286 -20.26 6.84 -18.40
N ASP A 287 -19.20 6.11 -18.70
CA ASP A 287 -19.25 4.65 -18.73
C ASP A 287 -19.04 4.06 -17.34
N LEU A 288 -19.76 2.98 -17.03
CA LEU A 288 -19.59 2.18 -15.84
C LEU A 288 -19.34 0.75 -16.25
N SER A 289 -18.12 0.25 -16.03
CA SER A 289 -17.76 -1.12 -16.37
C SER A 289 -16.80 -1.72 -15.35
N ILE A 290 -16.85 -3.05 -15.24
CA ILE A 290 -15.95 -3.86 -14.43
C ILE A 290 -15.60 -5.12 -15.19
N ILE A 291 -14.33 -5.47 -15.20
CA ILE A 291 -13.80 -6.75 -15.71
C ILE A 291 -13.11 -7.41 -14.54
N ASN A 292 -13.46 -8.67 -14.28
CA ASN A 292 -12.85 -9.47 -13.23
C ASN A 292 -12.33 -10.76 -13.85
N GLU A 293 -11.04 -11.05 -13.67
CA GLU A 293 -10.40 -12.23 -14.23
C GLU A 293 -9.49 -12.89 -13.19
N VAL A 294 -9.34 -14.20 -13.29
CA VAL A 294 -8.38 -14.98 -12.50
C VAL A 294 -7.15 -15.26 -13.35
N ILE A 295 -5.98 -14.96 -12.80
CA ILE A 295 -4.69 -15.29 -13.42
C ILE A 295 -3.93 -16.30 -12.57
N ALA A 296 -3.19 -17.19 -13.23
CA ALA A 296 -2.33 -18.17 -12.58
C ALA A 296 -0.90 -17.63 -12.51
N LEU A 297 -0.40 -17.38 -11.32
CA LEU A 297 0.96 -16.92 -11.07
C LEU A 297 1.84 -18.13 -10.69
N PRO A 298 3.00 -18.33 -11.32
CA PRO A 298 3.89 -19.41 -10.93
C PRO A 298 4.42 -19.17 -9.51
N ARG A 299 4.46 -20.23 -8.70
CA ARG A 299 5.04 -20.17 -7.35
C ARG A 299 6.56 -20.12 -7.44
N GLY A 300 7.21 -19.46 -6.45
CA GLY A 300 8.66 -19.35 -6.40
C GLY A 300 9.33 -20.73 -6.28
N ALA A 301 10.02 -21.16 -7.33
CA ALA A 301 10.77 -22.42 -7.36
C ALA A 301 12.22 -22.24 -6.82
N ASP A 302 12.66 -21.03 -6.57
CA ASP A 302 14.02 -20.68 -6.15
C ASP A 302 14.21 -20.53 -4.63
N LEU A 303 13.18 -20.79 -3.83
CA LEU A 303 13.19 -20.56 -2.39
C LEU A 303 14.26 -21.39 -1.67
N GLU A 304 14.42 -22.67 -2.00
CA GLU A 304 15.47 -23.54 -1.39
C GLU A 304 16.87 -23.03 -1.70
N ARG A 305 17.12 -22.61 -2.93
CA ARG A 305 18.42 -22.03 -3.33
C ARG A 305 18.70 -20.73 -2.55
N ARG A 306 17.70 -19.87 -2.38
CA ARG A 306 17.83 -18.63 -1.61
C ARG A 306 18.04 -18.87 -0.12
N ILE A 307 17.35 -19.85 0.45
CA ILE A 307 17.58 -20.30 1.84
C ILE A 307 19.02 -20.74 2.03
N ALA A 308 19.53 -21.61 1.13
CA ALA A 308 20.91 -22.09 1.19
C ALA A 308 21.93 -20.94 1.06
N ALA A 309 21.68 -19.97 0.20
CA ALA A 309 22.55 -18.80 0.02
C ALA A 309 22.61 -17.93 1.31
N ILE A 310 21.47 -17.65 1.94
CA ILE A 310 21.43 -16.90 3.21
C ILE A 310 22.16 -17.68 4.32
N GLN A 311 21.95 -18.99 4.43
CA GLN A 311 22.63 -19.81 5.43
C GLN A 311 24.14 -19.84 5.23
N ALA A 312 24.63 -19.92 4.00
CA ALA A 312 26.05 -19.84 3.68
C ALA A 312 26.64 -18.46 4.06
N GLU A 313 25.90 -17.37 3.80
CA GLU A 313 26.31 -16.03 4.20
C GLU A 313 26.34 -15.88 5.72
N GLN A 314 25.34 -16.37 6.44
CA GLN A 314 25.34 -16.40 7.91
C GLN A 314 26.55 -17.15 8.47
N ALA A 315 26.88 -18.31 7.90
CA ALA A 315 28.07 -19.08 8.34
C ALA A 315 29.37 -18.29 8.10
N LYS A 316 29.51 -17.60 6.97
CA LYS A 316 30.65 -16.73 6.67
C LYS A 316 30.76 -15.56 7.65
N LEU A 317 29.64 -14.90 7.95
CA LEU A 317 29.58 -13.79 8.90
C LEU A 317 29.95 -14.24 10.32
N LEU A 318 29.46 -15.40 10.76
CA LEU A 318 29.84 -15.96 12.06
C LEU A 318 31.34 -16.22 12.16
N GLN A 319 31.98 -16.70 11.09
CA GLN A 319 33.43 -16.92 11.03
C GLN A 319 34.22 -15.59 10.98
N SER A 320 33.63 -14.49 10.57
CA SER A 320 34.31 -13.19 10.52
C SER A 320 34.33 -12.45 11.87
N LEU A 321 33.61 -12.93 12.88
CA LEU A 321 33.61 -12.33 14.21
C LEU A 321 35.02 -12.37 14.80
N GLN A 322 35.48 -11.22 15.29
CA GLN A 322 36.83 -11.05 15.83
C GLN A 322 36.80 -11.12 17.36
N PRO A 323 37.81 -11.76 18.00
CA PRO A 323 37.95 -11.67 19.44
C PRO A 323 38.27 -10.22 19.85
N THR A 324 37.69 -9.77 20.96
CA THR A 324 37.95 -8.46 21.57
C THR A 324 38.10 -8.60 23.07
N ASP A 325 38.97 -7.77 23.68
CA ASP A 325 39.16 -7.72 25.12
C ASP A 325 38.23 -6.72 25.82
N ILE A 326 37.30 -6.11 25.08
CA ILE A 326 36.36 -5.12 25.59
C ILE A 326 34.92 -5.63 25.50
N ASN A 327 34.10 -5.16 26.42
CA ASN A 327 32.65 -5.33 26.40
C ASN A 327 31.95 -3.96 26.24
N PHE A 328 30.62 -3.91 26.17
CA PHE A 328 29.90 -2.67 25.96
C PHE A 328 30.21 -1.58 26.99
N LYS A 329 30.44 -1.93 28.27
CA LYS A 329 30.75 -0.95 29.34
C LYS A 329 32.12 -0.29 29.14
N THR A 330 33.11 -1.04 28.62
CA THR A 330 34.44 -0.52 28.31
C THR A 330 34.53 0.08 26.91
N PHE A 331 33.78 -0.45 25.96
CA PHE A 331 33.71 0.05 24.58
C PHE A 331 33.23 1.51 24.52
N LEU A 332 32.09 1.84 25.14
CA LEU A 332 31.48 3.15 24.99
C LEU A 332 32.35 4.31 25.49
N PRO A 333 32.94 4.26 26.71
CA PRO A 333 33.87 5.30 27.16
C PRO A 333 35.10 5.43 26.28
N LEU A 334 35.72 4.33 25.89
CA LEU A 334 36.93 4.34 25.02
C LEU A 334 36.58 4.93 23.65
N PHE A 335 35.47 4.53 23.06
CA PHE A 335 34.98 5.08 21.78
C PHE A 335 34.81 6.60 21.85
N VAL A 336 34.16 7.11 22.89
CA VAL A 336 33.98 8.54 23.10
C VAL A 336 35.32 9.25 23.25
N GLN A 337 36.20 8.73 24.06
CA GLN A 337 37.56 9.31 24.28
C GLN A 337 38.34 9.41 22.96
N HIS A 338 38.39 8.35 22.17
CA HIS A 338 39.10 8.33 20.87
C HIS A 338 38.44 9.25 19.84
N LYS A 339 37.13 9.45 19.91
CA LYS A 339 36.45 10.42 19.02
C LYS A 339 36.67 11.87 19.43
N MET A 340 36.73 12.16 20.74
CA MET A 340 36.95 13.51 21.26
C MET A 340 38.39 13.97 21.18
N SER A 341 39.35 13.05 21.36
CA SER A 341 40.76 13.33 21.33
C SER A 341 41.57 12.22 20.63
N PRO A 342 41.57 12.23 19.30
CA PRO A 342 42.21 11.17 18.51
C PRO A 342 43.71 10.98 18.79
N ASP A 343 44.43 12.05 19.09
CA ASP A 343 45.86 12.02 19.31
C ASP A 343 46.23 11.68 20.76
N PHE A 344 45.38 12.11 21.70
CA PHE A 344 45.57 11.90 23.14
C PHE A 344 44.27 11.44 23.78
N PRO A 345 43.84 10.19 23.57
CA PRO A 345 42.54 9.70 24.04
C PRO A 345 42.44 9.51 25.55
N SER A 346 43.52 9.59 26.30
CA SER A 346 43.52 9.66 27.77
C SER A 346 43.13 11.04 28.27
N PHE A 347 42.57 11.15 29.47
CA PHE A 347 42.31 12.43 30.16
C PHE A 347 43.60 13.23 30.49
N TYR A 348 44.74 12.63 30.38
CA TYR A 348 46.04 13.19 30.77
C TYR A 348 46.97 13.28 29.56
N SER A 349 46.71 14.26 28.67
CA SER A 349 47.55 14.51 27.48
C SER A 349 49.02 14.77 27.86
N GLN A 350 49.28 15.40 29.04
CA GLN A 350 50.64 15.58 29.57
C GLN A 350 51.36 14.23 29.82
N GLY A 351 50.64 13.15 30.11
CA GLY A 351 51.23 11.82 30.28
C GLY A 351 51.94 11.34 29.02
N TYR A 352 51.37 11.59 27.85
CA TYR A 352 52.00 11.25 26.55
C TYR A 352 53.28 12.04 26.29
N LEU A 353 53.27 13.34 26.63
CA LEU A 353 54.42 14.18 26.49
C LEU A 353 55.53 13.80 27.43
N HIS A 354 55.19 13.42 28.66
CA HIS A 354 56.13 12.94 29.66
C HIS A 354 56.71 11.59 29.23
N ASP A 355 55.91 10.63 28.82
CA ASP A 355 56.32 9.33 28.31
C ASP A 355 57.33 9.49 27.16
N LYS A 356 56.98 10.36 26.21
CA LYS A 356 57.90 10.69 25.09
C LYS A 356 59.20 11.35 25.55
N SER A 357 59.15 12.22 26.55
CA SER A 357 60.36 12.86 27.09
C SER A 357 61.33 11.89 27.75
N LEU A 358 60.83 10.75 28.22
CA LEU A 358 61.59 9.66 28.80
C LEU A 358 62.04 8.61 27.76
N GLY A 359 61.69 8.81 26.49
CA GLY A 359 61.97 7.81 25.45
C GLY A 359 61.10 6.56 25.55
N GLN A 360 59.95 6.69 26.22
CA GLN A 360 58.95 5.60 26.40
C GLN A 360 57.82 5.75 25.39
N GLU A 361 57.11 4.67 25.15
CA GLU A 361 55.94 4.64 24.19
C GLU A 361 54.78 3.82 24.78
N ASP A 362 54.70 3.69 26.09
CA ASP A 362 53.77 2.74 26.71
C ASP A 362 52.32 3.15 26.53
N LEU A 363 52.02 4.48 26.64
CA LEU A 363 50.68 5.02 26.38
C LEU A 363 50.29 4.90 24.89
N THR A 364 51.23 5.16 23.99
CA THR A 364 51.03 5.01 22.55
C THR A 364 50.71 3.55 22.17
N LYS A 365 51.43 2.60 22.76
CA LYS A 365 51.18 1.16 22.56
C LYS A 365 49.84 0.72 23.13
N LEU A 366 49.47 1.24 24.31
CA LEU A 366 48.16 0.97 24.92
C LEU A 366 47.01 1.50 24.04
N ASP A 367 47.14 2.71 23.52
CA ASP A 367 46.13 3.29 22.64
C ASP A 367 46.03 2.54 21.30
N ALA A 368 47.12 2.09 20.74
CA ALA A 368 47.09 1.24 19.54
C ALA A 368 46.36 -0.09 19.79
N ALA A 369 46.54 -0.70 20.95
CA ALA A 369 45.82 -1.92 21.35
C ALA A 369 44.32 -1.62 21.56
N ASN A 370 44.00 -0.50 22.22
CA ASN A 370 42.61 -0.07 22.41
C ASN A 370 41.92 0.22 21.09
N ARG A 371 42.55 0.91 20.14
CA ARG A 371 42.00 1.16 18.79
C ARG A 371 41.68 -0.16 18.08
N LYS A 372 42.61 -1.11 18.08
CA LYS A 372 42.40 -2.44 17.50
C LYS A 372 41.17 -3.13 18.10
N ASN A 373 41.01 -3.09 19.41
CA ASN A 373 39.85 -3.68 20.09
C ASN A 373 38.55 -2.92 19.77
N LEU A 374 38.59 -1.57 19.68
CA LEU A 374 37.44 -0.76 19.29
C LEU A 374 36.99 -1.08 17.86
N ASP A 375 37.94 -1.15 16.92
CA ASP A 375 37.64 -1.46 15.52
C ASP A 375 37.03 -2.86 15.37
N ALA A 376 37.60 -3.85 16.05
CA ALA A 376 37.09 -5.22 16.08
C ALA A 376 35.67 -5.28 16.69
N TYR A 377 35.41 -4.50 17.74
CA TYR A 377 34.10 -4.45 18.39
C TYR A 377 33.06 -3.79 17.48
N LEU A 378 33.40 -2.68 16.79
CA LEU A 378 32.55 -2.02 15.81
C LEU A 378 32.20 -2.94 14.64
N GLU A 379 33.20 -3.66 14.11
CA GLU A 379 32.97 -4.62 13.04
C GLU A 379 32.03 -5.75 13.48
N ASN A 380 32.21 -6.27 14.69
CA ASN A 380 31.30 -7.28 15.25
C ASN A 380 29.87 -6.77 15.38
N ILE A 381 29.63 -5.47 15.73
CA ILE A 381 28.29 -4.86 15.74
C ILE A 381 27.68 -4.93 14.34
N GLN A 382 28.42 -4.54 13.29
CA GLN A 382 27.93 -4.59 11.91
C GLN A 382 27.59 -6.02 11.46
N VAL A 383 28.44 -6.98 11.82
CA VAL A 383 28.17 -8.40 11.56
C VAL A 383 26.88 -8.86 12.25
N MET A 384 26.67 -8.49 13.51
CA MET A 384 25.46 -8.84 14.27
C MET A 384 24.18 -8.23 13.67
N GLU A 385 24.24 -6.97 13.22
CA GLU A 385 23.13 -6.30 12.56
C GLU A 385 22.77 -6.99 11.24
N ARG A 386 23.76 -7.36 10.42
CA ARG A 386 23.54 -8.11 9.19
C ARG A 386 22.98 -9.50 9.46
N LEU A 387 23.52 -10.23 10.44
CA LEU A 387 22.99 -11.54 10.87
C LEU A 387 21.52 -11.45 11.29
N THR A 388 21.14 -10.39 12.01
CA THR A 388 19.75 -10.16 12.45
C THR A 388 18.81 -10.01 11.26
N ARG A 389 19.18 -9.19 10.26
CA ARG A 389 18.40 -9.02 9.03
C ARG A 389 18.27 -10.33 8.26
N LEU A 390 19.39 -11.03 8.03
CA LEU A 390 19.40 -12.32 7.34
C LEU A 390 18.54 -13.37 8.05
N ASN A 391 18.51 -13.36 9.38
CA ASN A 391 17.70 -14.30 10.15
C ASN A 391 16.20 -14.05 9.96
N VAL A 392 15.75 -12.80 9.91
CA VAL A 392 14.36 -12.44 9.62
C VAL A 392 13.98 -12.91 8.20
N ASN A 393 14.82 -12.61 7.22
CA ASN A 393 14.57 -12.97 5.83
C ASN A 393 14.59 -14.48 5.60
N LEU A 394 15.46 -15.19 6.31
CA LEU A 394 15.49 -16.66 6.30
C LEU A 394 14.18 -17.27 6.84
N ALA A 395 13.62 -16.70 7.89
CA ALA A 395 12.35 -17.15 8.45
C ALA A 395 11.19 -16.98 7.43
N LEU A 396 11.13 -15.85 6.72
CA LEU A 396 10.13 -15.59 5.67
C LEU A 396 10.25 -16.58 4.51
N LEU A 397 11.46 -16.80 3.99
CA LEU A 397 11.69 -17.77 2.91
C LEU A 397 11.29 -19.20 3.32
N LYS A 398 11.57 -19.60 4.56
CA LYS A 398 11.17 -20.93 5.08
C LYS A 398 9.65 -21.04 5.21
N GLN A 399 8.97 -19.98 5.67
CA GLN A 399 7.53 -19.93 5.75
C GLN A 399 6.90 -20.12 4.35
N HIS A 400 7.36 -19.37 3.36
CA HIS A 400 6.83 -19.45 2.00
C HIS A 400 7.16 -20.77 1.30
N LEU A 401 8.33 -21.34 1.58
CA LEU A 401 8.64 -22.70 1.10
C LEU A 401 7.64 -23.73 1.64
N ALA A 402 7.37 -23.68 2.95
CA ALA A 402 6.38 -24.56 3.57
C ALA A 402 4.96 -24.35 2.99
N GLN A 403 4.54 -23.10 2.79
CA GLN A 403 3.27 -22.79 2.14
C GLN A 403 3.18 -23.32 0.70
N ASN A 404 4.24 -23.15 -0.09
CA ASN A 404 4.30 -23.65 -1.47
C ASN A 404 4.26 -25.18 -1.52
N GLN A 405 4.96 -25.85 -0.61
CA GLN A 405 4.94 -27.32 -0.49
C GLN A 405 3.55 -27.83 -0.06
N ALA A 406 2.94 -27.18 0.96
CA ALA A 406 1.60 -27.56 1.43
C ALA A 406 0.50 -27.37 0.37
N ALA A 407 0.64 -26.36 -0.49
CA ALA A 407 -0.31 -26.10 -1.56
C ALA A 407 -0.30 -27.19 -2.64
N GLY A 408 0.81 -27.91 -2.85
CA GLY A 408 0.94 -29.00 -3.82
C GLY A 408 0.65 -28.63 -5.28
N LYS A 409 0.59 -27.33 -5.61
CA LYS A 409 0.28 -26.81 -6.95
C LYS A 409 1.41 -25.88 -7.42
N PRO A 410 1.79 -25.92 -8.71
CA PRO A 410 2.88 -25.11 -9.24
C PRO A 410 2.51 -23.64 -9.43
N ALA A 411 1.24 -23.29 -9.40
CA ALA A 411 0.74 -21.95 -9.57
C ALA A 411 -0.24 -21.54 -8.44
N LEU A 412 -0.34 -20.24 -8.23
CA LEU A 412 -1.30 -19.60 -7.35
C LEU A 412 -2.30 -18.83 -8.22
N GLU A 413 -3.58 -19.17 -8.10
CA GLU A 413 -4.66 -18.44 -8.75
C GLU A 413 -4.96 -17.16 -7.95
N VAL A 414 -4.96 -16.02 -8.63
CA VAL A 414 -5.28 -14.71 -8.03
C VAL A 414 -6.31 -13.99 -8.88
N GLU A 415 -7.21 -13.31 -8.20
CA GLU A 415 -8.22 -12.47 -8.83
C GLU A 415 -7.66 -11.07 -9.04
N ILE A 416 -7.81 -10.56 -10.26
CA ILE A 416 -7.51 -9.17 -10.61
C ILE A 416 -8.76 -8.54 -11.25
N ALA A 417 -8.98 -7.26 -11.01
CA ALA A 417 -10.11 -6.55 -11.59
C ALA A 417 -9.67 -5.24 -12.22
N GLY A 418 -10.37 -4.86 -13.28
CA GLY A 418 -10.30 -3.54 -13.89
C GLY A 418 -11.66 -2.86 -13.78
N VAL A 419 -11.67 -1.58 -13.42
CA VAL A 419 -12.90 -0.78 -13.26
C VAL A 419 -12.76 0.52 -14.02
N ARG A 420 -13.85 0.91 -14.71
CA ARG A 420 -14.03 2.23 -15.30
C ARG A 420 -15.26 2.92 -14.71
N ILE A 421 -15.09 4.15 -14.25
CA ILE A 421 -16.17 5.02 -13.74
C ILE A 421 -16.00 6.40 -14.39
N GLY A 422 -16.66 6.63 -15.50
CA GLY A 422 -16.41 7.79 -16.36
C GLY A 422 -14.95 7.82 -16.86
N ASP A 423 -14.20 8.85 -16.49
CA ASP A 423 -12.79 8.99 -16.84
C ASP A 423 -11.83 8.37 -15.80
N PHE A 424 -12.33 7.80 -14.72
CA PHE A 424 -11.54 7.12 -13.69
C PHE A 424 -11.35 5.65 -14.06
N PHE A 425 -10.10 5.21 -14.18
CA PHE A 425 -9.72 3.82 -14.41
C PHE A 425 -8.92 3.28 -13.24
N MET A 426 -9.19 2.07 -12.82
CA MET A 426 -8.45 1.41 -11.75
C MET A 426 -8.25 -0.06 -12.05
N VAL A 427 -7.04 -0.57 -11.81
CA VAL A 427 -6.74 -2.01 -11.82
C VAL A 427 -6.32 -2.45 -10.43
N THR A 428 -6.73 -3.67 -10.02
CA THR A 428 -6.54 -4.18 -8.66
C THR A 428 -5.63 -5.38 -8.62
N PHE A 429 -4.99 -5.62 -7.45
CA PHE A 429 -4.18 -6.80 -7.18
C PHE A 429 -4.28 -7.21 -5.70
N PRO A 430 -4.29 -8.54 -5.38
CA PRO A 430 -4.42 -9.03 -4.00
C PRO A 430 -3.07 -9.14 -3.28
N GLY A 431 -2.32 -8.05 -3.15
CA GLY A 431 -1.02 -8.09 -2.46
C GLY A 431 -0.34 -6.74 -2.37
N GLU A 432 0.82 -6.74 -1.74
CA GLU A 432 1.64 -5.55 -1.46
C GLU A 432 2.58 -5.26 -2.63
N LEU A 433 2.03 -4.63 -3.67
CA LEU A 433 2.83 -4.22 -4.84
C LEU A 433 3.88 -3.18 -4.44
N THR A 434 5.15 -3.38 -4.85
CA THR A 434 6.14 -2.30 -4.74
C THR A 434 5.78 -1.15 -5.67
N VAL A 435 6.19 0.06 -5.31
CA VAL A 435 5.75 1.30 -5.97
C VAL A 435 6.08 1.34 -7.46
N GLU A 436 7.19 0.75 -7.87
CA GLU A 436 7.62 0.72 -9.28
C GLU A 436 6.62 0.01 -10.19
N ILE A 437 5.88 -0.99 -9.68
CA ILE A 437 4.80 -1.67 -10.42
C ILE A 437 3.69 -0.67 -10.77
N GLY A 438 3.24 0.11 -9.78
CA GLY A 438 2.23 1.16 -9.99
C GLY A 438 2.68 2.22 -10.97
N LEU A 439 3.91 2.73 -10.79
CA LEU A 439 4.51 3.72 -11.69
C LEU A 439 4.65 3.20 -13.13
N ASN A 440 5.03 1.92 -13.31
CA ASN A 440 5.15 1.29 -14.62
C ASN A 440 3.79 1.16 -15.31
N LEU A 441 2.77 0.70 -14.61
CA LEU A 441 1.42 0.56 -15.14
C LEU A 441 0.84 1.92 -15.52
N LYS A 442 0.93 2.93 -14.66
CA LYS A 442 0.44 4.30 -14.93
C LYS A 442 1.08 4.91 -16.17
N ARG A 443 2.39 4.72 -16.39
CA ARG A 443 3.10 5.23 -17.58
C ARG A 443 2.67 4.57 -18.87
N ARG A 444 2.25 3.30 -18.83
CA ARG A 444 1.90 2.47 -19.99
C ARG A 444 0.39 2.37 -20.24
N ALA A 445 -0.41 2.83 -19.29
CA ALA A 445 -1.86 2.77 -19.37
C ALA A 445 -2.41 3.59 -20.54
N PRO A 446 -3.48 3.11 -21.21
CA PRO A 446 -4.09 3.83 -22.34
C PRO A 446 -4.83 5.10 -21.91
N ALA A 447 -5.30 5.17 -20.66
CA ALA A 447 -6.03 6.30 -20.11
C ALA A 447 -5.18 7.07 -19.08
N PRO A 448 -5.17 8.42 -19.12
CA PRO A 448 -4.31 9.23 -18.25
C PRO A 448 -4.71 9.18 -16.76
N LEU A 449 -5.98 8.92 -16.45
CA LEU A 449 -6.48 8.81 -15.08
C LEU A 449 -6.60 7.33 -14.68
N THR A 450 -5.51 6.59 -14.86
CA THR A 450 -5.38 5.19 -14.45
C THR A 450 -4.66 5.09 -13.11
N PHE A 451 -5.25 4.33 -12.20
CA PHE A 451 -4.74 4.09 -10.84
C PHE A 451 -4.59 2.60 -10.58
N VAL A 452 -3.72 2.26 -9.63
CA VAL A 452 -3.46 0.88 -9.24
C VAL A 452 -3.77 0.71 -7.76
N ALA A 453 -4.58 -0.29 -7.43
CA ALA A 453 -4.94 -0.63 -6.06
C ALA A 453 -4.34 -1.98 -5.69
N GLY A 454 -3.47 -2.00 -4.72
CA GLY A 454 -3.03 -3.22 -4.03
C GLY A 454 -4.07 -3.69 -3.02
N TYR A 455 -3.78 -4.77 -2.29
CA TYR A 455 -4.57 -5.23 -1.14
C TYR A 455 -6.06 -5.48 -1.43
N CYS A 456 -6.39 -5.86 -2.67
CA CYS A 456 -7.77 -6.04 -3.13
C CYS A 456 -8.15 -7.52 -3.24
N ASN A 457 -9.35 -7.88 -2.73
CA ASN A 457 -9.98 -9.20 -2.94
C ASN A 457 -9.16 -10.41 -2.48
N GLY A 458 -8.21 -10.22 -1.59
CA GLY A 458 -7.31 -11.25 -1.08
C GLY A 458 -5.99 -10.68 -0.62
N TYR A 459 -5.06 -11.60 -0.23
CA TYR A 459 -3.73 -11.19 0.18
C TYR A 459 -2.71 -12.30 -0.12
N ILE A 460 -1.65 -11.98 -0.84
CA ILE A 460 -0.59 -12.92 -1.22
C ILE A 460 0.82 -12.38 -0.90
N TYR A 461 0.93 -11.60 0.16
CA TYR A 461 2.16 -10.98 0.65
C TYR A 461 2.76 -9.94 -0.33
N TYR A 462 4.10 -9.79 -0.33
CA TYR A 462 4.79 -8.78 -1.12
C TYR A 462 5.01 -9.19 -2.57
N LEU A 463 4.94 -8.21 -3.46
CA LEU A 463 5.11 -8.35 -4.89
C LEU A 463 6.19 -7.38 -5.38
N PRO A 464 7.48 -7.72 -5.17
CA PRO A 464 8.59 -6.95 -5.72
C PRO A 464 8.68 -7.10 -7.24
N THR A 465 9.33 -6.16 -7.92
CA THR A 465 9.62 -6.29 -9.35
C THR A 465 10.51 -7.51 -9.63
N GLU A 466 10.56 -7.95 -10.88
CA GLU A 466 11.46 -9.03 -11.31
C GLU A 466 12.92 -8.73 -10.90
N GLN A 467 13.36 -7.49 -11.09
CA GLN A 467 14.70 -7.04 -10.69
C GLN A 467 14.89 -7.11 -9.17
N GLN A 468 13.94 -6.58 -8.39
CA GLN A 468 13.97 -6.62 -6.93
C GLN A 468 13.93 -8.05 -6.40
N ARG A 469 13.17 -8.95 -7.06
CA ARG A 469 13.11 -10.37 -6.69
C ARG A 469 14.46 -11.07 -6.82
N GLY A 470 15.31 -10.62 -7.75
CA GLY A 470 16.69 -11.09 -7.96
C GLY A 470 17.75 -10.40 -7.09
N ASN A 471 17.36 -9.45 -6.24
CA ASN A 471 18.27 -8.68 -5.41
C ASN A 471 19.06 -9.53 -4.40
N THR A 472 20.38 -9.30 -4.33
CA THR A 472 21.29 -10.01 -3.42
C THR A 472 21.42 -9.37 -2.03
N GLY A 473 20.89 -8.17 -1.85
CA GLY A 473 20.86 -7.47 -0.55
C GLY A 473 19.80 -8.00 0.41
N TYR A 474 18.88 -8.81 -0.10
CA TYR A 474 17.79 -9.44 0.66
C TYR A 474 16.94 -8.42 1.42
N ALA A 475 16.33 -7.47 0.70
CA ALA A 475 15.25 -6.67 1.27
C ALA A 475 14.08 -7.58 1.69
N GLN A 476 13.31 -7.18 2.69
CA GLN A 476 12.27 -8.03 3.25
C GLN A 476 11.21 -8.38 2.19
N GLU A 477 10.80 -7.42 1.37
CA GLU A 477 9.82 -7.63 0.30
C GLU A 477 10.24 -8.73 -0.68
N ASP A 478 11.55 -8.83 -0.96
CA ASP A 478 12.10 -9.84 -1.86
C ASP A 478 12.01 -11.25 -1.28
N CYS A 479 12.04 -11.37 0.05
CA CYS A 479 11.98 -12.62 0.79
C CYS A 479 10.55 -12.99 1.22
N ASP A 480 9.68 -11.99 1.38
CA ASP A 480 8.27 -12.15 1.75
C ASP A 480 7.37 -12.23 0.51
N CYS A 481 7.75 -13.08 -0.44
CA CYS A 481 7.13 -13.22 -1.75
C CYS A 481 6.93 -14.69 -2.12
N LEU A 482 5.68 -15.09 -2.36
CA LEU A 482 5.27 -16.47 -2.71
C LEU A 482 5.56 -16.86 -4.15
N VAL A 483 5.62 -15.89 -5.06
CA VAL A 483 5.58 -16.12 -6.50
C VAL A 483 6.96 -15.99 -7.16
N ALA A 484 7.10 -16.59 -8.32
CA ALA A 484 8.29 -16.48 -9.16
C ALA A 484 8.38 -15.10 -9.83
N PRO A 485 9.57 -14.63 -10.26
CA PRO A 485 9.77 -13.30 -10.85
C PRO A 485 8.86 -12.97 -12.03
N GLU A 486 8.46 -13.96 -12.81
CA GLU A 486 7.61 -13.84 -13.99
C GLU A 486 6.20 -13.31 -13.69
N TRP A 487 5.79 -13.28 -12.43
CA TRP A 487 4.50 -12.76 -11.99
C TRP A 487 4.27 -11.32 -12.47
N GLN A 488 5.32 -10.47 -12.46
CA GLN A 488 5.22 -9.06 -12.86
C GLN A 488 4.76 -8.94 -14.30
N LYS A 489 5.43 -9.64 -15.22
CA LYS A 489 5.08 -9.61 -16.66
C LYS A 489 3.67 -10.12 -16.91
N LEU A 490 3.27 -11.20 -16.23
CA LEU A 490 1.93 -11.77 -16.34
C LEU A 490 0.87 -10.76 -15.88
N PHE A 491 1.04 -10.17 -14.70
CA PHE A 491 0.12 -9.18 -14.17
C PHE A 491 0.07 -7.91 -15.01
N GLU A 492 1.21 -7.28 -15.30
CA GLU A 492 1.24 -6.02 -16.07
C GLU A 492 0.64 -6.19 -17.47
N THR A 493 0.92 -7.30 -18.14
CA THR A 493 0.34 -7.60 -19.47
C THR A 493 -1.18 -7.69 -19.36
N LYS A 494 -1.68 -8.44 -18.39
CA LYS A 494 -3.11 -8.65 -18.20
C LYS A 494 -3.83 -7.37 -17.77
N ALA A 495 -3.23 -6.61 -16.87
CA ALA A 495 -3.75 -5.31 -16.43
C ALA A 495 -3.92 -4.33 -17.60
N LEU A 496 -2.92 -4.24 -18.47
CA LEU A 496 -2.98 -3.38 -19.66
C LEU A 496 -4.01 -3.88 -20.71
N GLU A 497 -4.19 -5.20 -20.86
CA GLU A 497 -5.25 -5.76 -21.70
C GLU A 497 -6.65 -5.40 -21.16
N MET A 498 -6.85 -5.50 -19.85
CA MET A 498 -8.11 -5.14 -19.20
C MET A 498 -8.42 -3.65 -19.35
N LEU A 499 -7.42 -2.79 -19.11
CA LEU A 499 -7.56 -1.33 -19.26
C LEU A 499 -7.89 -0.89 -20.70
N LYS A 500 -7.52 -1.66 -21.71
CA LYS A 500 -7.89 -1.40 -23.11
C LYS A 500 -9.32 -1.82 -23.45
N LYS A 501 -9.88 -2.77 -22.70
CA LYS A 501 -11.25 -3.26 -22.89
C LYS A 501 -12.30 -2.45 -22.12
N LEU A 502 -11.88 -1.72 -21.09
CA LEU A 502 -12.71 -0.81 -20.31
C LEU A 502 -12.95 0.51 -21.06
#